data_78f26b50d189d18e371f12f728a2da0f
#
_entry.id   78f26b50d189d18e371f12f728a2da0f
#
_cell.length_a   1.000
_cell.length_b   1.000
_cell.length_c   1.000
_cell.angle_alpha   90.00
_cell.angle_beta   90.00
_cell.angle_gamma   90.00
#
_symmetry.space_group_name_H-M   'P 1'
#
loop_
_entity.id
_entity.type
_entity.pdbx_description
1 polymer ?
#
loop_
_entity_poly.entity_id
_entity_poly.type
_entity_poly.pdbx_seq_one_letter_code
_entity_poly.pdbx_strand_id
1 'polypeptide(L)'
;MAGTVNFAQVSMVLKHQPLGIWLSLALIIFIVGFGVKSAIVPMHTWLPDAHPEAPSPISAMLSGILIETALYGLTRVLYILFEPSTFQMAIAVLAVLTMCLANILALLQQDIKRLLAYSSIAQMGYMLIGVAAGTSYGIMGVFLHVFNHSLLKGMAFLAAGSIVHEAKTRDIENLKGIGRLMPVTSILSLIHI
;
A
#
# COMPACT_ATOMS: atom_id res chain seq x y z
N MET A 1 -29.88 -8.27 11.79
CA MET A 1 -29.38 -7.05 11.13
C MET A 1 -29.37 -5.94 12.18
N ALA A 2 -28.36 -5.05 12.16
CA ALA A 2 -28.15 -4.04 13.20
C ALA A 2 -29.22 -2.92 13.22
N GLY A 3 -30.06 -2.79 12.20
CA GLY A 3 -31.12 -1.79 12.07
C GLY A 3 -30.65 -0.32 12.05
N THR A 4 -29.36 -0.11 11.90
CA THR A 4 -28.70 1.20 11.94
C THR A 4 -27.49 1.23 11.01
N VAL A 5 -27.14 2.43 10.51
CA VAL A 5 -25.92 2.71 9.74
C VAL A 5 -24.82 3.40 10.57
N ASN A 6 -25.08 3.65 11.85
CA ASN A 6 -24.10 4.24 12.76
C ASN A 6 -23.04 3.20 13.14
N PHE A 7 -21.77 3.45 12.80
CA PHE A 7 -20.65 2.55 13.04
C PHE A 7 -20.50 2.10 14.50
N ALA A 8 -20.71 2.99 15.45
CA ALA A 8 -20.60 2.65 16.87
C ALA A 8 -21.71 1.67 17.31
N GLN A 9 -22.94 1.88 16.85
CA GLN A 9 -24.06 0.98 17.15
C GLN A 9 -23.91 -0.37 16.44
N VAL A 10 -23.47 -0.36 15.18
CA VAL A 10 -23.17 -1.60 14.43
C VAL A 10 -22.10 -2.40 15.15
N SER A 11 -21.03 -1.74 15.61
CA SER A 11 -19.93 -2.39 16.36
C SER A 11 -20.43 -3.07 17.64
N MET A 12 -21.29 -2.40 18.42
CA MET A 12 -21.85 -3.00 19.65
C MET A 12 -22.64 -4.28 19.37
N VAL A 13 -23.34 -4.32 18.23
CA VAL A 13 -24.14 -5.51 17.86
C VAL A 13 -23.25 -6.61 17.30
N LEU A 14 -22.27 -6.28 16.45
CA LEU A 14 -21.50 -7.28 15.70
C LEU A 14 -20.39 -7.94 16.53
N LYS A 15 -19.70 -7.21 17.41
CA LYS A 15 -18.59 -7.74 18.21
C LYS A 15 -18.96 -8.92 19.12
N HIS A 16 -20.21 -9.01 19.51
CA HIS A 16 -20.69 -10.06 20.40
C HIS A 16 -21.44 -11.19 19.66
N GLN A 17 -21.50 -11.12 18.32
CA GLN A 17 -22.14 -12.18 17.54
C GLN A 17 -21.10 -13.20 17.01
N PRO A 18 -21.44 -14.51 16.99
CA PRO A 18 -20.60 -15.49 16.35
C PRO A 18 -20.49 -15.18 14.85
N LEU A 19 -19.35 -15.54 14.25
CA LEU A 19 -19.09 -15.35 12.83
C LEU A 19 -20.07 -16.21 12.00
N GLY A 20 -21.22 -15.65 11.68
CA GLY A 20 -22.15 -16.27 10.74
C GLY A 20 -21.73 -16.01 9.29
N ILE A 21 -22.33 -16.75 8.35
CA ILE A 21 -21.98 -16.66 6.92
C ILE A 21 -22.07 -15.25 6.37
N TRP A 22 -23.06 -14.46 6.77
CA TRP A 22 -23.23 -13.08 6.30
C TRP A 22 -22.14 -12.14 6.79
N LEU A 23 -21.68 -12.33 8.03
CA LEU A 23 -20.60 -11.53 8.60
C LEU A 23 -19.26 -11.89 7.98
N SER A 24 -19.02 -13.17 7.69
CA SER A 24 -17.84 -13.63 6.95
C SER A 24 -17.79 -13.08 5.52
N LEU A 25 -18.92 -13.09 4.82
CA LEU A 25 -19.04 -12.51 3.49
C LEU A 25 -18.78 -10.99 3.52
N ALA A 26 -19.32 -10.28 4.50
CA ALA A 26 -19.06 -8.84 4.67
C ALA A 26 -17.56 -8.57 4.91
N LEU A 27 -16.90 -9.36 5.76
CA LEU A 27 -15.47 -9.26 6.02
C LEU A 27 -14.65 -9.44 4.73
N ILE A 28 -14.94 -10.48 3.95
CA ILE A 28 -14.26 -10.75 2.68
C ILE A 28 -14.48 -9.59 1.70
N ILE A 29 -15.69 -9.08 1.56
CA ILE A 29 -16.01 -7.96 0.66
C ILE A 29 -15.24 -6.70 1.07
N PHE A 30 -15.13 -6.39 2.38
CA PHE A 30 -14.32 -5.27 2.85
C PHE A 30 -12.83 -5.46 2.54
N ILE A 31 -12.29 -6.66 2.82
CA ILE A 31 -10.87 -6.95 2.51
C ILE A 31 -10.60 -6.83 1.01
N VAL A 32 -11.47 -7.36 0.16
CA VAL A 32 -11.31 -7.27 -1.30
C VAL A 32 -11.46 -5.83 -1.78
N GLY A 33 -12.52 -5.13 -1.38
CA GLY A 33 -12.80 -3.77 -1.85
C GLY A 33 -11.69 -2.77 -1.47
N PHE A 34 -11.27 -2.78 -0.21
CA PHE A 34 -10.12 -1.96 0.23
C PHE A 34 -8.80 -2.50 -0.31
N GLY A 35 -8.66 -3.82 -0.47
CA GLY A 35 -7.49 -4.48 -1.02
C GLY A 35 -7.21 -4.08 -2.46
N VAL A 36 -8.24 -3.95 -3.30
CA VAL A 36 -8.11 -3.37 -4.65
C VAL A 36 -7.55 -1.95 -4.56
N LYS A 37 -8.15 -1.10 -3.73
CA LYS A 37 -7.78 0.32 -3.64
C LYS A 37 -6.40 0.53 -3.01
N SER A 38 -5.99 -0.30 -2.05
CA SER A 38 -4.66 -0.28 -1.43
C SER A 38 -3.61 -1.12 -2.14
N ALA A 39 -3.97 -1.70 -3.29
CA ALA A 39 -3.09 -2.52 -4.12
C ALA A 39 -2.44 -3.70 -3.36
N ILE A 40 -3.22 -4.40 -2.54
CA ILE A 40 -2.80 -5.61 -1.82
C ILE A 40 -2.86 -6.80 -2.78
N VAL A 41 -1.88 -7.70 -2.74
CA VAL A 41 -1.88 -8.95 -3.52
C VAL A 41 -3.05 -9.85 -3.07
N PRO A 42 -3.84 -10.41 -4.01
CA PRO A 42 -3.67 -10.45 -5.47
C PRO A 42 -4.27 -9.27 -6.25
N MET A 43 -4.93 -8.31 -5.61
CA MET A 43 -5.68 -7.22 -6.26
C MET A 43 -4.80 -6.02 -6.69
N HIS A 44 -3.49 -6.17 -6.75
CA HIS A 44 -2.50 -5.10 -6.93
C HIS A 44 -2.21 -4.71 -8.39
N THR A 45 -2.63 -5.49 -9.37
CA THR A 45 -2.13 -5.44 -10.76
C THR A 45 -2.32 -4.10 -11.46
N TRP A 46 -3.32 -3.33 -11.05
CA TRP A 46 -3.62 -2.01 -11.64
C TRP A 46 -2.54 -0.95 -11.34
N LEU A 47 -1.90 -1.03 -10.17
CA LEU A 47 -0.99 0.03 -9.69
C LEU A 47 0.31 0.11 -10.52
N PRO A 48 1.00 -1.02 -10.84
CA PRO A 48 2.19 -0.99 -11.68
C PRO A 48 1.94 -0.52 -13.12
N ASP A 49 0.71 -0.65 -13.62
CA ASP A 49 0.35 -0.17 -14.95
C ASP A 49 -0.09 1.30 -14.93
N ALA A 50 -0.73 1.75 -13.86
CA ALA A 50 -1.16 3.15 -13.71
C ALA A 50 0.02 4.14 -13.55
N HIS A 51 1.07 3.76 -12.82
CA HIS A 51 2.18 4.66 -12.52
C HIS A 51 3.02 5.11 -13.72
N PRO A 52 3.39 4.22 -14.68
CA PRO A 52 4.12 4.64 -15.88
C PRO A 52 3.35 5.65 -16.73
N GLU A 53 2.05 5.47 -16.84
CA GLU A 53 1.20 6.33 -17.69
C GLU A 53 0.81 7.65 -17.01
N ALA A 54 0.79 7.68 -15.67
CA ALA A 54 0.45 8.88 -14.93
C ALA A 54 1.61 9.91 -14.93
N PRO A 55 1.31 11.23 -14.99
CA PRO A 55 2.29 12.26 -14.68
C PRO A 55 2.92 12.05 -13.29
N SER A 56 4.20 12.40 -13.13
CA SER A 56 4.94 12.11 -11.89
C SER A 56 4.32 12.70 -10.62
N PRO A 57 3.73 13.92 -10.61
CA PRO A 57 3.00 14.41 -9.44
C PRO A 57 1.77 13.55 -9.08
N ILE A 58 1.07 13.03 -10.09
CA ILE A 58 -0.07 12.12 -9.86
C ILE A 58 0.42 10.79 -9.29
N SER A 59 1.53 10.24 -9.81
CA SER A 59 2.14 9.03 -9.24
C SER A 59 2.58 9.23 -7.79
N ALA A 60 3.12 10.39 -7.44
CA ALA A 60 3.46 10.73 -6.06
C ALA A 60 2.22 10.71 -5.14
N MET A 61 1.11 11.27 -5.58
CA MET A 61 -0.16 11.27 -4.84
C MET A 61 -0.79 9.87 -4.76
N LEU A 62 -0.75 9.10 -5.85
CA LEU A 62 -1.28 7.72 -5.87
C LEU A 62 -0.56 6.84 -4.85
N SER A 63 0.77 6.90 -4.84
CA SER A 63 1.58 6.06 -3.95
C SER A 63 1.65 6.59 -2.51
N GLY A 64 1.75 7.91 -2.32
CA GLY A 64 1.96 8.49 -1.00
C GLY A 64 0.68 8.82 -0.23
N ILE A 65 -0.50 8.81 -0.88
CA ILE A 65 -1.75 9.20 -0.20
C ILE A 65 -2.88 8.21 -0.47
N LEU A 66 -3.14 7.89 -1.75
CA LEU A 66 -4.35 7.17 -2.13
C LEU A 66 -4.38 5.74 -1.58
N ILE A 67 -3.32 4.96 -1.79
CA ILE A 67 -3.26 3.57 -1.34
C ILE A 67 -3.25 3.48 0.19
N GLU A 68 -2.61 4.43 0.86
CA GLU A 68 -2.54 4.51 2.33
C GLU A 68 -3.86 4.90 2.97
N THR A 69 -4.62 5.80 2.34
CA THR A 69 -5.98 6.15 2.78
C THR A 69 -6.89 4.92 2.74
N ALA A 70 -6.72 4.05 1.73
CA ALA A 70 -7.46 2.81 1.63
C ALA A 70 -7.06 1.81 2.74
N LEU A 71 -5.77 1.70 3.05
CA LEU A 71 -5.29 0.88 4.17
C LEU A 71 -5.84 1.39 5.52
N TYR A 72 -5.84 2.71 5.73
CA TYR A 72 -6.46 3.32 6.90
C TYR A 72 -7.93 2.95 7.02
N GLY A 73 -8.67 3.07 5.91
CA GLY A 73 -10.09 2.68 5.85
C GLY A 73 -10.31 1.22 6.20
N LEU A 74 -9.49 0.31 5.62
CA LEU A 74 -9.52 -1.12 5.93
C LEU A 74 -9.26 -1.36 7.41
N THR A 75 -8.19 -0.79 7.95
CA THR A 75 -7.82 -0.94 9.37
C THR A 75 -8.96 -0.50 10.28
N ARG A 76 -9.55 0.67 10.02
CA ARG A 76 -10.69 1.15 10.79
C ARG A 76 -11.89 0.22 10.75
N VAL A 77 -12.28 -0.25 9.56
CA VAL A 77 -13.41 -1.16 9.40
C VAL A 77 -13.16 -2.46 10.14
N LEU A 78 -11.97 -3.05 10.00
CA LEU A 78 -11.62 -4.31 10.66
C LEU A 78 -11.71 -4.18 12.18
N TYR A 79 -11.05 -3.18 12.77
CA TYR A 79 -10.99 -3.04 14.22
C TYR A 79 -12.28 -2.51 14.87
N ILE A 80 -13.12 -1.80 14.12
CA ILE A 80 -14.41 -1.34 14.62
C ILE A 80 -15.46 -2.45 14.57
N LEU A 81 -15.54 -3.18 13.47
CA LEU A 81 -16.65 -4.11 13.21
C LEU A 81 -16.36 -5.56 13.59
N PHE A 82 -15.08 -5.98 13.65
CA PHE A 82 -14.69 -7.36 13.86
C PHE A 82 -13.74 -7.50 15.04
N GLU A 83 -13.77 -8.65 15.70
CA GLU A 83 -12.75 -9.02 16.68
C GLU A 83 -11.42 -9.34 15.96
N PRO A 84 -10.26 -8.92 16.51
CA PRO A 84 -8.96 -9.14 15.88
C PRO A 84 -8.69 -10.61 15.51
N SER A 85 -9.03 -11.54 16.39
CA SER A 85 -8.89 -12.99 16.17
C SER A 85 -9.56 -13.49 14.88
N THR A 86 -10.58 -12.76 14.40
CA THR A 86 -11.35 -13.11 13.21
C THR A 86 -10.59 -12.88 11.91
N PHE A 87 -9.79 -11.82 11.84
CA PHE A 87 -9.15 -11.39 10.59
C PHE A 87 -7.63 -11.46 10.61
N GLN A 88 -6.99 -11.57 11.77
CA GLN A 88 -5.53 -11.52 11.92
C GLN A 88 -4.79 -12.47 10.99
N MET A 89 -5.20 -13.74 10.98
CA MET A 89 -4.55 -14.76 10.13
C MET A 89 -4.70 -14.45 8.64
N ALA A 90 -5.90 -14.05 8.21
CA ALA A 90 -6.14 -13.70 6.80
C ALA A 90 -5.30 -12.49 6.38
N ILE A 91 -5.25 -11.43 7.20
CA ILE A 91 -4.44 -10.24 6.94
C ILE A 91 -2.94 -10.57 7.00
N ALA A 92 -2.48 -11.44 7.92
CA ALA A 92 -1.08 -11.87 7.98
C ALA A 92 -0.66 -12.61 6.71
N VAL A 93 -1.49 -13.53 6.21
CA VAL A 93 -1.22 -14.25 4.96
C VAL A 93 -1.16 -13.28 3.78
N LEU A 94 -2.12 -12.37 3.66
CA LEU A 94 -2.10 -11.34 2.60
C LEU A 94 -0.87 -10.43 2.72
N ALA A 95 -0.45 -10.08 3.93
CA ALA A 95 0.73 -9.27 4.19
C ALA A 95 2.01 -9.95 3.67
N VAL A 96 2.23 -11.22 4.05
CA VAL A 96 3.39 -12.00 3.60
C VAL A 96 3.39 -12.17 2.08
N LEU A 97 2.25 -12.54 1.48
CA LEU A 97 2.13 -12.66 0.04
C LEU A 97 2.42 -11.34 -0.67
N THR A 98 1.88 -10.23 -0.15
CA THR A 98 2.07 -8.90 -0.74
C THR A 98 3.53 -8.48 -0.69
N MET A 99 4.17 -8.59 0.46
CA MET A 99 5.56 -8.17 0.62
C MET A 99 6.52 -9.06 -0.19
N CYS A 100 6.34 -10.39 -0.20
CA CYS A 100 7.22 -11.30 -0.91
C CYS A 100 7.09 -11.14 -2.44
N LEU A 101 5.87 -11.23 -2.97
CA LEU A 101 5.63 -11.13 -4.41
C LEU A 101 6.01 -9.76 -4.97
N ALA A 102 5.65 -8.68 -4.28
CA ALA A 102 5.97 -7.35 -4.76
C ALA A 102 7.47 -7.07 -4.78
N ASN A 103 8.23 -7.53 -3.78
CA ASN A 103 9.70 -7.40 -3.79
C ASN A 103 10.35 -8.18 -4.94
N ILE A 104 9.91 -9.42 -5.18
CA ILE A 104 10.43 -10.22 -6.30
C ILE A 104 10.11 -9.53 -7.64
N LEU A 105 8.86 -9.08 -7.81
CA LEU A 105 8.44 -8.41 -9.04
C LEU A 105 9.13 -7.07 -9.23
N ALA A 106 9.46 -6.33 -8.17
CA ALA A 106 10.22 -5.09 -8.25
C ALA A 106 11.62 -5.32 -8.86
N LEU A 107 12.32 -6.38 -8.45
CA LEU A 107 13.65 -6.72 -8.97
C LEU A 107 13.66 -7.05 -10.46
N LEU A 108 12.53 -7.46 -11.01
CA LEU A 108 12.39 -7.83 -12.42
C LEU A 108 12.00 -6.65 -13.33
N GLN A 109 11.77 -5.46 -12.75
CA GLN A 109 11.33 -4.31 -13.54
C GLN A 109 12.49 -3.60 -14.24
N GLN A 110 12.24 -3.21 -15.48
CA GLN A 110 13.15 -2.38 -16.28
C GLN A 110 12.69 -0.91 -16.35
N ASP A 111 11.45 -0.61 -16.00
CA ASP A 111 10.90 0.76 -15.93
C ASP A 111 11.00 1.28 -14.50
N ILE A 112 11.64 2.45 -14.31
CA ILE A 112 11.85 3.06 -12.99
C ILE A 112 10.54 3.35 -12.25
N LYS A 113 9.47 3.76 -12.94
CA LYS A 113 8.18 4.02 -12.30
C LYS A 113 7.47 2.73 -11.90
N ARG A 114 7.58 1.65 -12.71
CA ARG A 114 7.05 0.34 -12.34
C ARG A 114 7.78 -0.26 -11.15
N LEU A 115 9.11 -0.11 -11.09
CA LEU A 115 9.90 -0.52 -9.95
C LEU A 115 9.42 0.17 -8.67
N LEU A 116 9.25 1.50 -8.71
CA LEU A 116 8.73 2.27 -7.58
C LEU A 116 7.30 1.87 -7.19
N ALA A 117 6.45 1.51 -8.16
CA ALA A 117 5.10 1.02 -7.90
C ALA A 117 5.12 -0.31 -7.14
N TYR A 118 5.90 -1.30 -7.59
CA TYR A 118 6.05 -2.57 -6.86
C TYR A 118 6.68 -2.38 -5.48
N SER A 119 7.65 -1.47 -5.36
CA SER A 119 8.19 -1.09 -4.05
C SER A 119 7.10 -0.52 -3.12
N SER A 120 6.15 0.26 -3.63
CA SER A 120 5.01 0.75 -2.83
C SER A 120 4.09 -0.39 -2.40
N ILE A 121 3.80 -1.34 -3.29
CA ILE A 121 3.00 -2.54 -2.96
C ILE A 121 3.69 -3.35 -1.86
N ALA A 122 5.01 -3.54 -1.92
CA ALA A 122 5.75 -4.24 -0.87
C ALA A 122 5.61 -3.56 0.49
N GLN A 123 5.68 -2.22 0.54
CA GLN A 123 5.50 -1.44 1.76
C GLN A 123 4.07 -1.58 2.33
N MET A 124 3.06 -1.71 1.48
CA MET A 124 1.70 -2.04 1.94
C MET A 124 1.67 -3.40 2.66
N GLY A 125 2.45 -4.38 2.19
CA GLY A 125 2.61 -5.67 2.89
C GLY A 125 3.21 -5.49 4.29
N TYR A 126 4.24 -4.67 4.46
CA TYR A 126 4.82 -4.39 5.80
C TYR A 126 3.81 -3.72 6.74
N MET A 127 3.03 -2.76 6.25
CA MET A 127 1.98 -2.12 7.05
C MET A 127 0.89 -3.11 7.45
N LEU A 128 0.51 -4.04 6.56
CA LEU A 128 -0.47 -5.08 6.87
C LEU A 128 -0.02 -6.03 7.99
N ILE A 129 1.29 -6.30 8.15
CA ILE A 129 1.81 -7.07 9.28
C ILE A 129 1.46 -6.37 10.59
N GLY A 130 1.65 -5.05 10.66
CA GLY A 130 1.28 -4.28 11.85
C GLY A 130 -0.22 -4.29 12.13
N VAL A 131 -1.06 -4.29 11.07
CA VAL A 131 -2.52 -4.47 11.21
C VAL A 131 -2.84 -5.88 11.72
N ALA A 132 -2.19 -6.92 11.19
CA ALA A 132 -2.40 -8.30 11.61
C ALA A 132 -1.93 -8.58 13.04
N ALA A 133 -0.95 -7.84 13.55
CA ALA A 133 -0.43 -8.03 14.91
C ALA A 133 -1.49 -7.83 16.02
N GLY A 134 -2.56 -7.07 15.76
CA GLY A 134 -3.68 -6.91 16.68
C GLY A 134 -3.36 -6.15 17.97
N THR A 135 -2.20 -5.48 18.02
CA THR A 135 -1.69 -4.77 19.21
C THR A 135 -1.66 -3.27 18.99
N SER A 136 -1.74 -2.50 20.08
CA SER A 136 -1.57 -1.04 20.02
C SER A 136 -0.24 -0.62 19.42
N TYR A 137 0.84 -1.34 19.74
CA TYR A 137 2.18 -1.08 19.19
C TYR A 137 2.24 -1.37 17.69
N GLY A 138 1.56 -2.44 17.22
CA GLY A 138 1.44 -2.75 15.79
C GLY A 138 0.75 -1.61 15.04
N ILE A 139 -0.37 -1.13 15.56
CA ILE A 139 -1.12 -0.02 14.95
C ILE A 139 -0.31 1.30 14.99
N MET A 140 0.38 1.62 16.09
CA MET A 140 1.30 2.77 16.13
C MET A 140 2.39 2.67 15.06
N GLY A 141 2.98 1.48 14.91
CA GLY A 141 3.99 1.22 13.87
C GLY A 141 3.44 1.43 12.47
N VAL A 142 2.20 0.98 12.21
CA VAL A 142 1.52 1.21 10.91
C VAL A 142 1.41 2.69 10.62
N PHE A 143 0.87 3.51 11.54
CA PHE A 143 0.69 4.93 11.29
C PHE A 143 2.00 5.71 11.15
N LEU A 144 3.02 5.34 11.93
CA LEU A 144 4.36 5.92 11.76
C LEU A 144 4.94 5.55 10.39
N HIS A 145 4.75 4.31 9.95
CA HIS A 145 5.22 3.86 8.64
C HIS A 145 4.45 4.51 7.50
N VAL A 146 3.13 4.67 7.61
CA VAL A 146 2.29 5.43 6.67
C VAL A 146 2.85 6.83 6.49
N PHE A 147 3.11 7.55 7.56
CA PHE A 147 3.67 8.91 7.50
C PHE A 147 5.03 8.95 6.78
N ASN A 148 5.96 8.06 7.17
CA ASN A 148 7.27 7.97 6.55
C ASN A 148 7.16 7.61 5.06
N HIS A 149 6.35 6.60 4.73
CA HIS A 149 6.18 6.13 3.36
C HIS A 149 5.58 7.21 2.46
N SER A 150 4.58 7.97 2.92
CA SER A 150 4.00 9.10 2.18
C SER A 150 5.05 10.09 1.72
N LEU A 151 5.92 10.51 2.64
CA LEU A 151 7.00 11.46 2.34
C LEU A 151 8.03 10.86 1.39
N LEU A 152 8.48 9.65 1.71
CA LEU A 152 9.51 8.96 0.94
C LEU A 152 9.06 8.68 -0.48
N LYS A 153 7.85 8.14 -0.69
CA LYS A 153 7.34 7.85 -2.03
C LYS A 153 6.98 9.09 -2.83
N GLY A 154 6.46 10.12 -2.16
CA GLY A 154 6.27 11.42 -2.79
C GLY A 154 7.57 11.93 -3.41
N MET A 155 8.65 11.95 -2.62
CA MET A 155 9.98 12.38 -3.09
C MET A 155 10.54 11.44 -4.19
N ALA A 156 10.42 10.13 -4.03
CA ALA A 156 10.96 9.15 -4.99
C ALA A 156 10.30 9.29 -6.37
N PHE A 157 8.96 9.43 -6.44
CA PHE A 157 8.27 9.61 -7.71
C PHE A 157 8.55 10.97 -8.36
N LEU A 158 8.70 12.04 -7.56
CA LEU A 158 9.10 13.35 -8.09
C LEU A 158 10.54 13.33 -8.62
N ALA A 159 11.46 12.70 -7.89
CA ALA A 159 12.85 12.51 -8.33
C ALA A 159 12.92 11.67 -9.62
N ALA A 160 12.21 10.53 -9.66
CA ALA A 160 12.13 9.71 -10.86
C ALA A 160 11.52 10.48 -12.04
N GLY A 161 10.52 11.33 -11.79
CA GLY A 161 9.95 12.21 -12.80
C GLY A 161 10.94 13.19 -13.39
N SER A 162 11.77 13.82 -12.56
CA SER A 162 12.82 14.72 -12.98
C SER A 162 13.90 13.99 -13.80
N ILE A 163 14.30 12.79 -13.36
CA ILE A 163 15.26 11.95 -14.09
C ILE A 163 14.72 11.57 -15.46
N VAL A 164 13.48 11.07 -15.53
CA VAL A 164 12.83 10.68 -16.79
C VAL A 164 12.67 11.88 -17.73
N HIS A 165 12.38 13.06 -17.18
CA HIS A 165 12.25 14.28 -17.99
C HIS A 165 13.57 14.66 -18.66
N GLU A 166 14.68 14.60 -17.94
CA GLU A 166 16.01 14.92 -18.46
C GLU A 166 16.54 13.84 -19.42
N ALA A 167 16.47 12.58 -19.00
CA ALA A 167 16.98 11.45 -19.77
C ALA A 167 16.10 11.06 -20.99
N LYS A 168 14.86 11.55 -21.05
CA LYS A 168 13.85 11.19 -22.08
C LYS A 168 13.56 9.71 -22.18
N THR A 169 13.89 8.93 -21.15
CA THR A 169 13.64 7.48 -21.08
C THR A 169 13.24 7.07 -19.66
N ARG A 170 12.46 5.98 -19.54
CA ARG A 170 12.11 5.34 -18.27
C ARG A 170 12.91 4.07 -18.03
N ASP A 171 13.62 3.59 -19.04
CA ASP A 171 14.39 2.35 -18.99
C ASP A 171 15.64 2.52 -18.12
N ILE A 172 15.74 1.72 -17.06
CA ILE A 172 16.80 1.78 -16.05
C ILE A 172 18.18 1.55 -16.68
N GLU A 173 18.29 0.67 -17.70
CA GLU A 173 19.55 0.45 -18.40
C GLU A 173 20.08 1.72 -19.08
N ASN A 174 19.18 2.52 -19.63
CA ASN A 174 19.49 3.77 -20.32
C ASN A 174 19.69 4.96 -19.35
N LEU A 175 19.42 4.79 -18.06
CA LEU A 175 19.65 5.81 -17.02
C LEU A 175 21.05 5.73 -16.41
N LYS A 176 21.91 4.81 -16.84
CA LYS A 176 23.27 4.67 -16.33
C LYS A 176 24.06 5.97 -16.48
N GLY A 177 24.68 6.40 -15.40
CA GLY A 177 25.49 7.64 -15.37
C GLY A 177 24.73 8.93 -15.11
N ILE A 178 23.39 8.92 -15.03
CA ILE A 178 22.58 10.12 -14.78
C ILE A 178 22.94 10.83 -13.47
N GLY A 179 23.50 10.10 -12.50
CA GLY A 179 23.96 10.67 -11.23
C GLY A 179 25.06 11.74 -11.36
N ARG A 180 25.79 11.76 -12.45
CA ARG A 180 26.78 12.83 -12.74
C ARG A 180 26.13 14.11 -13.23
N LEU A 181 25.00 13.98 -13.94
CA LEU A 181 24.24 15.11 -14.46
C LEU A 181 23.28 15.69 -13.41
N MET A 182 22.70 14.82 -12.57
CA MET A 182 21.70 15.17 -11.56
C MET A 182 22.07 14.62 -10.17
N PRO A 183 23.17 15.08 -9.56
CA PRO A 183 23.71 14.46 -8.34
C PRO A 183 22.74 14.55 -7.14
N VAL A 184 22.09 15.69 -6.93
CA VAL A 184 21.13 15.88 -5.83
C VAL A 184 19.92 14.97 -6.00
N THR A 185 19.33 14.96 -7.20
CA THR A 185 18.16 14.11 -7.50
C THR A 185 18.49 12.64 -7.36
N SER A 186 19.68 12.21 -7.79
CA SER A 186 20.14 10.83 -7.67
C SER A 186 20.37 10.42 -6.22
N ILE A 187 20.93 11.27 -5.38
CA ILE A 187 21.07 11.03 -3.94
C ILE A 187 19.69 10.89 -3.30
N LEU A 188 18.75 11.78 -3.60
CA LEU A 188 17.39 11.69 -3.10
C LEU A 188 16.69 10.41 -3.55
N SER A 189 16.96 9.94 -4.77
CA SER A 189 16.45 8.65 -5.27
C SER A 189 17.07 7.45 -4.56
N LEU A 190 18.36 7.47 -4.26
CA LEU A 190 19.08 6.38 -3.57
C LEU A 190 18.64 6.17 -2.11
N ILE A 191 18.14 7.19 -1.44
CA ILE A 191 17.63 7.07 -0.07
C ILE A 191 16.37 6.18 -0.01
N HIS A 192 15.75 5.85 -1.15
CA HIS A 192 14.44 5.19 -1.24
C HIS A 192 14.47 3.82 -1.95
N ILE A 193 15.59 3.44 -2.50
CA ILE A 193 15.85 2.14 -3.11
C ILE A 193 16.75 1.34 -2.20
#